data_dfcc6e7e793a40b3110fe2f911df7951
#
_entry.id   dfcc6e7e793a40b3110fe2f911df7951
#
_cell.length_a   1.000
_cell.length_b   1.000
_cell.length_c   1.000
_cell.angle_alpha   90.00
_cell.angle_beta   90.00
_cell.angle_gamma   90.00
#
_symmetry.space_group_name_H-M   'P 1'
#
loop_
_entity.id
_entity.type
_entity.pdbx_description
1 polymer ?
#
loop_
_entity_poly.entity_id
_entity_poly.type
_entity_poly.pdbx_seq_one_letter_code
_entity_poly.pdbx_strand_id
1 'polypeptide(L)'
;VLRFNASEAPAKMGTFSQYDHPHTLARYAEIADFLGLGGKNDKEKLENLIKAINELKETVGIKKTIKDYGVDEKVFLENLDEMVEQAFDDQCTGANPRYPLMSEIKQMYLNAYYGKHFVENEMPKA
;
A
#
# COMPACT_ATOMS: atom_id res chain seq x y z
N VAL A 1 0.54 -0.94 0.91
CA VAL A 1 -0.60 -0.63 0.03
C VAL A 1 -1.81 -0.16 0.82
N LEU A 2 -2.34 -0.93 1.81
CA LEU A 2 -3.56 -0.57 2.55
C LEU A 2 -3.50 0.83 3.18
N ARG A 3 -2.40 1.18 3.87
CA ARG A 3 -2.22 2.53 4.42
C ARG A 3 -2.17 3.61 3.35
N PHE A 4 -1.53 3.32 2.22
CA PHE A 4 -1.50 4.23 1.08
C PHE A 4 -2.91 4.50 0.54
N ASN A 5 -3.68 3.44 0.31
CA ASN A 5 -5.04 3.56 -0.21
C ASN A 5 -6.00 4.28 0.75
N ALA A 6 -5.78 4.15 2.05
CA ALA A 6 -6.62 4.75 3.08
C ALA A 6 -6.17 6.15 3.52
N SER A 7 -5.10 6.69 2.95
CA SER A 7 -4.61 8.02 3.30
C SER A 7 -5.56 9.13 2.83
N GLU A 8 -5.56 10.23 3.56
CA GLU A 8 -6.44 11.38 3.28
C GLU A 8 -5.89 12.29 2.16
N ALA A 9 -4.59 12.21 1.88
CA ALA A 9 -4.01 13.00 0.82
C ALA A 9 -4.53 12.54 -0.55
N PRO A 10 -5.06 13.46 -1.37
CA PRO A 10 -5.41 13.11 -2.73
C PRO A 10 -4.15 12.69 -3.48
N ALA A 11 -4.21 11.55 -4.11
CA ALA A 11 -3.07 11.02 -4.84
C ALA A 11 -2.64 11.96 -5.96
N LYS A 12 -3.58 12.49 -6.67
CA LYS A 12 -3.37 13.54 -7.63
C LYS A 12 -4.69 14.19 -7.97
N MET A 13 -4.62 15.47 -8.18
CA MET A 13 -5.73 16.18 -8.75
C MET A 13 -6.05 15.59 -10.10
N GLY A 14 -7.08 14.82 -10.09
CA GLY A 14 -7.36 14.12 -11.24
C GLY A 14 -8.38 14.67 -12.09
N THR A 15 -8.25 14.23 -13.21
CA THR A 15 -9.20 14.05 -14.25
C THR A 15 -10.13 12.86 -13.95
N PHE A 16 -9.99 12.19 -12.81
CA PHE A 16 -10.77 10.98 -12.50
C PHE A 16 -11.71 11.24 -11.31
N SER A 17 -12.99 11.38 -11.58
CA SER A 17 -14.03 11.65 -10.59
C SER A 17 -14.15 10.57 -9.51
N GLN A 18 -13.70 9.36 -9.78
CA GLN A 18 -13.69 8.27 -8.80
C GLN A 18 -12.81 8.52 -7.58
N TYR A 19 -11.92 9.51 -7.63
CA TYR A 19 -11.06 9.91 -6.53
C TYR A 19 -11.56 11.10 -5.73
N ASP A 20 -12.66 11.72 -6.17
CA ASP A 20 -13.23 12.91 -5.53
C ASP A 20 -13.79 12.58 -4.13
N HIS A 21 -14.16 11.33 -3.90
CA HIS A 21 -14.74 10.87 -2.64
C HIS A 21 -14.18 9.50 -2.24
N PRO A 22 -12.93 9.45 -1.75
CA PRO A 22 -12.31 8.21 -1.35
C PRO A 22 -12.98 7.65 -0.08
N HIS A 23 -13.73 6.59 -0.22
CA HIS A 23 -14.35 5.87 0.91
C HIS A 23 -13.50 4.69 1.41
N THR A 24 -12.23 4.64 1.03
CA THR A 24 -11.39 3.47 1.25
C THR A 24 -11.16 3.16 2.72
N LEU A 25 -10.88 4.19 3.53
CA LEU A 25 -10.70 4.00 4.98
C LEU A 25 -11.97 3.41 5.62
N ALA A 26 -13.14 3.97 5.31
CA ALA A 26 -14.41 3.46 5.83
C ALA A 26 -14.68 2.01 5.39
N ARG A 27 -14.36 1.67 4.14
CA ARG A 27 -14.51 0.29 3.63
C ARG A 27 -13.58 -0.70 4.32
N TYR A 28 -12.35 -0.32 4.59
CA TYR A 28 -11.43 -1.16 5.37
C TYR A 28 -11.89 -1.31 6.82
N ALA A 29 -12.45 -0.26 7.41
CA ALA A 29 -13.06 -0.33 8.74
C ALA A 29 -14.27 -1.28 8.79
N GLU A 30 -15.14 -1.25 7.78
CA GLU A 30 -16.25 -2.20 7.64
C GLU A 30 -15.76 -3.66 7.59
N ILE A 31 -14.66 -3.92 6.88
CA ILE A 31 -14.04 -5.26 6.83
C ILE A 31 -13.55 -5.67 8.22
N ALA A 32 -12.90 -4.77 8.95
CA ALA A 32 -12.44 -5.03 10.31
C ALA A 32 -13.62 -5.34 11.25
N ASP A 33 -14.72 -4.61 11.13
CA ASP A 33 -15.96 -4.87 11.89
C ASP A 33 -16.55 -6.24 11.55
N PHE A 34 -16.63 -6.57 10.27
CA PHE A 34 -17.12 -7.87 9.80
C PHE A 34 -16.28 -9.04 10.36
N LEU A 35 -14.97 -8.85 10.47
CA LEU A 35 -14.05 -9.84 11.03
C LEU A 35 -13.97 -9.82 12.55
N GLY A 36 -14.67 -8.92 13.24
CA GLY A 36 -14.68 -8.82 14.69
C GLY A 36 -13.34 -8.35 15.29
N LEU A 37 -12.55 -7.56 14.55
CA LEU A 37 -11.20 -7.15 14.96
C LEU A 37 -11.18 -6.00 15.97
N GLY A 38 -12.30 -5.29 16.14
CA GLY A 38 -12.42 -4.15 17.04
C GLY A 38 -11.70 -2.89 16.54
N GLY A 39 -11.74 -1.85 17.38
CA GLY A 39 -11.19 -0.52 17.12
C GLY A 39 -12.22 0.56 17.45
N LYS A 40 -11.76 1.68 18.00
CA LYS A 40 -12.63 2.79 18.45
C LYS A 40 -13.04 3.72 17.30
N ASN A 41 -12.26 3.74 16.25
CA ASN A 41 -12.45 4.56 15.07
C ASN A 41 -11.90 3.85 13.83
N ASP A 42 -12.16 4.39 12.66
CA ASP A 42 -11.78 3.78 11.40
C ASP A 42 -10.26 3.58 11.24
N LYS A 43 -9.46 4.50 11.77
CA LYS A 43 -7.99 4.38 11.74
C LYS A 43 -7.49 3.21 12.60
N GLU A 44 -8.03 3.06 13.82
CA GLU A 44 -7.69 1.90 14.67
C GLU A 44 -8.17 0.58 14.04
N LYS A 45 -9.36 0.57 13.44
CA LYS A 45 -9.89 -0.60 12.71
C LYS A 45 -8.98 -0.98 11.54
N LEU A 46 -8.49 -0.01 10.77
CA LEU A 46 -7.52 -0.25 9.71
C LEU A 46 -6.23 -0.88 10.25
N GLU A 47 -5.68 -0.35 11.35
CA GLU A 47 -4.46 -0.91 11.94
C GLU A 47 -4.68 -2.35 12.46
N ASN A 48 -5.84 -2.62 13.07
CA ASN A 48 -6.21 -3.96 13.49
C ASN A 48 -6.37 -4.92 12.30
N LEU A 49 -6.92 -4.46 11.17
CA LEU A 49 -7.01 -5.24 9.95
C LEU A 49 -5.61 -5.56 9.40
N ILE A 50 -4.71 -4.57 9.35
CA ILE A 50 -3.33 -4.77 8.89
C ILE A 50 -2.60 -5.76 9.79
N LYS A 51 -2.79 -5.65 11.11
CA LYS A 51 -2.23 -6.58 12.08
C LYS A 51 -2.71 -8.01 11.82
N ALA A 52 -4.00 -8.21 11.65
CA ALA A 52 -4.59 -9.52 11.37
C ALA A 52 -4.05 -10.12 10.06
N ILE A 53 -3.88 -9.32 9.01
CA ILE A 53 -3.27 -9.76 7.74
C ILE A 53 -1.81 -10.17 7.96
N ASN A 54 -1.05 -9.41 8.72
CA ASN A 54 0.36 -9.76 9.01
C ASN A 54 0.47 -11.05 9.82
N GLU A 55 -0.37 -11.25 10.83
CA GLU A 55 -0.43 -12.48 11.61
C GLU A 55 -0.80 -13.69 10.74
N LEU A 56 -1.75 -13.52 9.82
CA LEU A 56 -2.10 -14.56 8.85
C LEU A 56 -0.92 -14.88 7.93
N LYS A 57 -0.22 -13.86 7.41
CA LYS A 57 0.99 -14.06 6.58
C LYS A 57 2.06 -14.85 7.33
N GLU A 58 2.31 -14.54 8.58
CA GLU A 58 3.27 -15.29 9.42
C GLU A 58 2.81 -16.74 9.58
N THR A 59 1.54 -16.97 9.87
CA THR A 59 0.96 -18.31 10.06
C THR A 59 1.12 -19.19 8.82
N VAL A 60 0.97 -18.63 7.63
CA VAL A 60 1.09 -19.37 6.35
C VAL A 60 2.51 -19.34 5.76
N GLY A 61 3.48 -18.77 6.48
CA GLY A 61 4.90 -18.80 6.11
C GLY A 61 5.29 -17.78 5.04
N ILE A 62 4.52 -16.71 4.84
CA ILE A 62 4.92 -15.60 3.95
C ILE A 62 5.95 -14.74 4.66
N LYS A 63 7.10 -14.57 4.05
CA LYS A 63 8.20 -13.75 4.59
C LYS A 63 7.83 -12.25 4.59
N LYS A 64 8.48 -11.50 5.47
CA LYS A 64 8.13 -10.08 5.71
C LYS A 64 8.54 -9.15 4.59
N THR A 65 9.65 -9.44 3.92
CA THR A 65 10.24 -8.55 2.92
C THR A 65 10.65 -9.30 1.66
N ILE A 66 10.83 -8.56 0.57
CA ILE A 66 11.41 -9.10 -0.67
C ILE A 66 12.84 -9.61 -0.41
N LYS A 67 13.60 -8.88 0.40
CA LYS A 67 14.97 -9.26 0.80
C LYS A 67 15.01 -10.63 1.49
N ASP A 68 14.04 -10.94 2.33
CA ASP A 68 13.98 -12.22 3.05
C ASP A 68 13.81 -13.44 2.12
N TYR A 69 13.34 -13.22 0.88
CA TYR A 69 13.29 -14.23 -0.17
C TYR A 69 14.62 -14.44 -0.90
N GLY A 70 15.68 -13.71 -0.50
CA GLY A 70 17.01 -13.86 -1.09
C GLY A 70 17.23 -13.04 -2.36
N VAL A 71 16.38 -12.05 -2.63
CA VAL A 71 16.57 -11.13 -3.74
C VAL A 71 17.75 -10.20 -3.44
N ASP A 72 18.79 -10.25 -4.27
CA ASP A 72 19.97 -9.41 -4.13
C ASP A 72 19.62 -7.93 -4.29
N GLU A 73 20.19 -7.10 -3.40
CA GLU A 73 19.87 -5.66 -3.35
C GLU A 73 20.28 -4.92 -4.62
N LYS A 74 21.45 -5.26 -5.16
CA LYS A 74 21.94 -4.62 -6.37
C LYS A 74 21.04 -4.93 -7.55
N VAL A 75 20.70 -6.21 -7.72
CA VAL A 75 19.78 -6.65 -8.78
C VAL A 75 18.41 -6.00 -8.63
N PHE A 76 17.88 -5.92 -7.41
CA PHE A 76 16.62 -5.23 -7.14
C PHE A 76 16.66 -3.76 -7.54
N LEU A 77 17.71 -3.03 -7.13
CA LEU A 77 17.83 -1.60 -7.42
C LEU A 77 18.07 -1.31 -8.90
N GLU A 78 18.83 -2.16 -9.60
CA GLU A 78 19.08 -2.03 -11.04
C GLU A 78 17.80 -2.20 -11.88
N ASN A 79 16.85 -3.01 -11.42
CA ASN A 79 15.60 -3.26 -12.13
C ASN A 79 14.42 -2.42 -11.61
N LEU A 80 14.62 -1.64 -10.54
CA LEU A 80 13.52 -0.97 -9.83
C LEU A 80 12.74 0.00 -10.72
N ASP A 81 13.41 0.79 -11.54
CA ASP A 81 12.75 1.80 -12.37
C ASP A 81 11.90 1.14 -13.48
N GLU A 82 12.39 0.08 -14.10
CA GLU A 82 11.61 -0.70 -15.06
C GLU A 82 10.38 -1.36 -14.40
N MET A 83 10.55 -1.92 -13.21
CA MET A 83 9.43 -2.49 -12.46
C MET A 83 8.37 -1.44 -12.12
N VAL A 84 8.77 -0.23 -11.81
CA VAL A 84 7.87 0.90 -11.53
C VAL A 84 7.09 1.30 -12.77
N GLU A 85 7.73 1.40 -13.93
CA GLU A 85 7.07 1.71 -15.21
C GLU A 85 6.05 0.63 -15.57
N GLN A 86 6.43 -0.63 -15.49
CA GLN A 86 5.53 -1.76 -15.77
C GLN A 86 4.33 -1.78 -14.82
N ALA A 87 4.54 -1.52 -13.53
CA ALA A 87 3.46 -1.45 -12.56
C ALA A 87 2.55 -0.22 -12.77
N PHE A 88 3.10 0.89 -13.22
CA PHE A 88 2.30 2.08 -13.54
C PHE A 88 1.43 1.88 -14.79
N ASP A 89 1.97 1.21 -15.79
CA ASP A 89 1.27 0.94 -17.06
C ASP A 89 0.32 -0.26 -16.98
N ASP A 90 0.35 -1.02 -15.88
CA ASP A 90 -0.57 -2.14 -15.69
C ASP A 90 -2.02 -1.65 -15.61
N GLN A 91 -2.89 -2.30 -16.38
CA GLN A 91 -4.31 -1.95 -16.44
C GLN A 91 -5.01 -1.98 -15.07
N CYS A 92 -4.54 -2.79 -14.14
CA CYS A 92 -5.11 -2.91 -12.81
C CYS A 92 -4.74 -1.73 -11.89
N THR A 93 -3.66 -1.02 -12.18
CA THR A 93 -3.24 0.14 -11.40
C THR A 93 -4.27 1.26 -11.43
N GLY A 94 -4.93 1.47 -12.57
CA GLY A 94 -6.03 2.43 -12.69
C GLY A 94 -7.28 2.08 -11.88
N ALA A 95 -7.43 0.83 -11.45
CA ALA A 95 -8.53 0.37 -10.60
C ALA A 95 -8.22 0.45 -9.10
N ASN A 96 -7.00 0.85 -8.72
CA ASN A 96 -6.65 1.01 -7.31
C ASN A 96 -7.45 2.17 -6.69
N PRO A 97 -7.94 2.06 -5.44
CA PRO A 97 -8.70 3.12 -4.76
C PRO A 97 -8.01 4.48 -4.73
N ARG A 98 -6.70 4.50 -4.65
CA ARG A 98 -5.88 5.70 -4.81
C ARG A 98 -4.94 5.51 -6.00
N TYR A 99 -5.03 6.40 -7.01
CA TYR A 99 -4.16 6.34 -8.18
C TYR A 99 -2.72 6.73 -7.80
N PRO A 100 -1.73 5.83 -7.91
CA PRO A 100 -0.38 6.12 -7.47
C PRO A 100 0.41 6.89 -8.54
N LEU A 101 1.30 7.77 -8.07
CA LEU A 101 2.37 8.30 -8.89
C LEU A 101 3.49 7.27 -9.05
N MET A 102 4.30 7.37 -10.10
CA MET A 102 5.46 6.49 -10.28
C MET A 102 6.43 6.56 -9.09
N SER A 103 6.65 7.76 -8.54
CA SER A 103 7.46 7.95 -7.32
C SER A 103 6.87 7.24 -6.09
N GLU A 104 5.57 7.18 -5.98
CA GLU A 104 4.86 6.47 -4.90
C GLU A 104 4.96 4.95 -5.07
N ILE A 105 4.84 4.44 -6.31
CA ILE A 105 5.06 3.02 -6.63
C ILE A 105 6.50 2.64 -6.28
N LYS A 106 7.48 3.46 -6.69
CA LYS A 106 8.89 3.24 -6.35
C LYS A 106 9.10 3.14 -4.85
N GLN A 107 8.50 4.06 -4.09
CA GLN A 107 8.59 4.02 -2.63
C GLN A 107 7.93 2.77 -2.03
N MET A 108 6.81 2.31 -2.59
CA MET A 108 6.16 1.07 -2.14
C MET A 108 7.05 -0.16 -2.37
N TYR A 109 7.75 -0.25 -3.51
CA TYR A 109 8.74 -1.31 -3.75
C TYR A 109 9.90 -1.25 -2.76
N LEU A 110 10.46 -0.06 -2.52
CA LEU A 110 11.53 0.13 -1.54
C LEU A 110 11.07 -0.26 -0.12
N ASN A 111 9.86 0.14 0.26
CA ASN A 111 9.29 -0.24 1.54
C ASN A 111 9.11 -1.77 1.67
N ALA A 112 8.65 -2.43 0.59
CA ALA A 112 8.50 -3.88 0.56
C ALA A 112 9.85 -4.61 0.62
N TYR A 113 10.89 -4.04 0.02
CA TYR A 113 12.24 -4.62 0.07
C TYR A 113 12.89 -4.49 1.46
N TYR A 114 12.79 -3.29 2.08
CA TYR A 114 13.44 -2.98 3.35
C TYR A 114 12.56 -3.20 4.60
N GLY A 115 11.32 -3.63 4.43
CA GLY A 115 10.39 -3.85 5.55
C GLY A 115 9.88 -2.55 6.20
N LYS A 116 9.77 -1.48 5.44
CA LYS A 116 9.24 -0.20 5.91
C LYS A 116 7.73 -0.09 5.67
N HIS A 117 7.09 0.78 6.41
CA HIS A 117 5.68 1.08 6.25
C HIS A 117 5.47 2.40 5.50
N PHE A 118 4.34 2.52 4.81
CA PHE A 118 3.92 3.78 4.23
C PHE A 118 3.66 4.80 5.34
N VAL A 119 4.28 5.97 5.22
CA VAL A 119 4.07 7.15 6.06
C VAL A 119 3.84 8.34 5.14
N GLU A 120 2.69 8.98 5.25
CA GLU A 120 2.22 10.00 4.31
C GLU A 120 3.18 11.20 4.16
N ASN A 121 3.83 11.59 5.26
CA ASN A 121 4.74 12.75 5.29
C ASN A 121 6.17 12.44 4.83
N GLU A 122 6.51 11.19 4.60
CA GLU A 122 7.84 10.75 4.14
C GLU A 122 7.89 10.52 2.63
N MET A 123 6.74 10.64 1.95
CA MET A 123 6.71 10.52 0.49
C MET A 123 7.36 11.74 -0.15
N PRO A 124 8.20 11.57 -1.17
CA PRO A 124 8.76 12.70 -1.89
C PRO A 124 7.62 13.56 -2.43
N LYS A 125 7.64 14.81 -2.05
CA LYS A 125 6.73 15.79 -2.67
C LYS A 125 7.09 15.85 -4.15
N ALA A 126 6.13 15.55 -4.97
CA ALA A 126 6.28 15.63 -6.42
C ALA A 126 6.65 17.04 -6.86
#